data_ea5133aea5362f8d7e9be2fd7c538975
#
_entry.id   ea5133aea5362f8d7e9be2fd7c538975
#
_cell.length_a   1.000
_cell.length_b   1.000
_cell.length_c   1.000
_cell.angle_alpha   90.00
_cell.angle_beta   90.00
_cell.angle_gamma   90.00
#
_symmetry.space_group_name_H-M   'P 1'
#
loop_
_entity.id
_entity.type
_entity.pdbx_description
1 polymer ?
#
loop_
_entity_poly.entity_id
_entity_poly.type
_entity_poly.pdbx_seq_one_letter_code
_entity_poly.pdbx_strand_id
1 'polypeptide(L)'
;MHDLDAILHAPDQRKKMSYRSLRSMLNKVPRPERGVEWTERVVKLYCCKLMRAQRCNALRNRLGAIRLREGQTDHHTAFCDELTQITAPYILTLHGYTLPFRNRDQTEVVTELSAVCALLSAQKIEYFINSGTLLGAVREGTFLGHDDDADLAVVVSGDTEQERMRSFIEIGHQLKQAQELRKPIEYSKATPVMKIELKSGVKVDLFPLWIEDDRVFVWPHTFGELATDDVFPLSMQRLNEVSFPAPKDPPKMLQINYGEGWNSPDAHFQFPWSQAKQKFKSTLDCYHEQRPKKFPDWVPFLGG
;
A
#
# COMPACT_ATOMS: atom_id res chain seq x y z
N MET A 1 -21.65 26.15 -14.90
CA MET A 1 -20.95 24.90 -14.57
C MET A 1 -20.26 24.27 -15.78
N HIS A 2 -20.79 24.39 -17.00
CA HIS A 2 -20.11 23.90 -18.22
C HIS A 2 -18.67 24.42 -18.38
N ASP A 3 -18.38 25.65 -18.01
CA ASP A 3 -17.02 26.22 -18.09
C ASP A 3 -16.02 25.50 -17.17
N LEU A 4 -16.46 25.04 -16.00
CA LEU A 4 -15.57 24.32 -15.06
C LEU A 4 -15.23 22.92 -15.57
N ASP A 5 -16.22 22.19 -16.11
CA ASP A 5 -15.98 20.86 -16.70
C ASP A 5 -15.02 20.97 -17.89
N ALA A 6 -15.22 21.94 -18.77
CA ALA A 6 -14.31 22.21 -19.88
C ALA A 6 -12.86 22.49 -19.41
N ILE A 7 -12.70 23.28 -18.35
CA ILE A 7 -11.39 23.58 -17.76
C ILE A 7 -10.74 22.32 -17.12
N LEU A 8 -11.52 21.52 -16.41
CA LEU A 8 -11.00 20.30 -15.76
C LEU A 8 -10.55 19.25 -16.78
N HIS A 9 -11.19 19.22 -17.96
CA HIS A 9 -10.81 18.33 -19.07
C HIS A 9 -9.66 18.87 -19.94
N ALA A 10 -9.36 20.17 -19.88
CA ALA A 10 -8.30 20.79 -20.68
C ALA A 10 -6.96 20.86 -19.91
N PRO A 11 -5.94 20.03 -20.23
CA PRO A 11 -4.69 19.93 -19.45
C PRO A 11 -3.98 21.28 -19.26
N ASP A 12 -3.93 22.11 -20.31
CA ASP A 12 -3.22 23.39 -20.26
C ASP A 12 -3.97 24.44 -19.45
N GLN A 13 -5.29 24.46 -19.53
CA GLN A 13 -6.12 25.39 -18.77
C GLN A 13 -6.11 25.05 -17.27
N ARG A 14 -6.27 23.76 -16.93
CA ARG A 14 -6.24 23.31 -15.54
C ARG A 14 -4.88 23.55 -14.84
N LYS A 15 -3.75 23.48 -15.58
CA LYS A 15 -2.42 23.83 -15.05
C LYS A 15 -2.31 25.32 -14.75
N LYS A 16 -2.81 26.20 -15.60
CA LYS A 16 -2.72 27.66 -15.46
C LYS A 16 -3.57 28.23 -14.33
N MET A 17 -4.72 27.64 -14.03
CA MET A 17 -5.62 28.15 -12.98
C MET A 17 -5.18 27.67 -11.59
N SER A 18 -5.28 28.57 -10.59
CA SER A 18 -5.00 28.23 -9.19
C SER A 18 -6.10 27.32 -8.59
N TYR A 19 -5.71 26.50 -7.61
CA TYR A 19 -6.70 25.72 -6.82
C TYR A 19 -7.81 26.63 -6.23
N ARG A 20 -7.42 27.82 -5.73
CA ARG A 20 -8.38 28.77 -5.12
C ARG A 20 -9.40 29.24 -6.12
N SER A 21 -8.99 29.56 -7.35
CA SER A 21 -9.89 29.99 -8.43
C SER A 21 -10.88 28.89 -8.82
N LEU A 22 -10.40 27.69 -9.08
CA LEU A 22 -11.25 26.54 -9.42
C LEU A 22 -12.20 26.17 -8.26
N ARG A 23 -11.72 26.24 -7.03
CA ARG A 23 -12.54 26.00 -5.85
C ARG A 23 -13.60 27.05 -5.65
N SER A 24 -13.32 28.31 -5.97
CA SER A 24 -14.30 29.40 -5.94
C SER A 24 -15.45 29.17 -6.93
N MET A 25 -15.13 28.68 -8.13
CA MET A 25 -16.15 28.31 -9.14
C MET A 25 -17.08 27.19 -8.61
N LEU A 26 -16.52 26.13 -8.02
CA LEU A 26 -17.30 25.06 -7.38
C LEU A 26 -18.19 25.58 -6.24
N ASN A 27 -17.70 26.54 -5.47
CA ASN A 27 -18.44 27.05 -4.31
C ASN A 27 -19.61 27.97 -4.70
N LYS A 28 -19.73 28.38 -5.97
CA LYS A 28 -20.91 29.09 -6.48
C LYS A 28 -22.17 28.24 -6.46
N VAL A 29 -22.02 26.90 -6.46
CA VAL A 29 -23.15 25.98 -6.29
C VAL A 29 -23.66 26.05 -4.84
N PRO A 30 -24.94 26.36 -4.61
CA PRO A 30 -25.52 26.40 -3.29
C PRO A 30 -25.38 25.05 -2.56
N ARG A 31 -25.21 25.06 -1.24
CA ARG A 31 -25.02 23.83 -0.47
C ARG A 31 -26.09 22.76 -0.68
N PRO A 32 -27.39 23.09 -0.72
CA PRO A 32 -28.47 22.13 -0.94
C PRO A 32 -28.38 21.42 -2.32
N GLU A 33 -27.78 22.06 -3.32
CA GLU A 33 -27.66 21.56 -4.69
C GLU A 33 -26.38 20.71 -4.92
N ARG A 34 -25.55 20.53 -3.88
CA ARG A 34 -24.27 19.81 -3.96
C ARG A 34 -24.48 18.29 -3.88
N GLY A 35 -24.85 17.68 -5.00
CA GLY A 35 -25.05 16.25 -5.17
C GLY A 35 -23.79 15.49 -5.63
N VAL A 36 -24.04 14.37 -6.30
CA VAL A 36 -23.02 13.46 -6.85
C VAL A 36 -22.10 14.18 -7.83
N GLU A 37 -22.66 14.89 -8.82
CA GLU A 37 -21.88 15.63 -9.83
C GLU A 37 -20.95 16.69 -9.23
N TRP A 38 -21.44 17.43 -8.22
CA TRP A 38 -20.58 18.38 -7.51
C TRP A 38 -19.41 17.67 -6.82
N THR A 39 -19.67 16.51 -6.21
CA THR A 39 -18.65 15.70 -5.55
C THR A 39 -17.62 15.19 -6.55
N GLU A 40 -18.02 14.75 -7.73
CA GLU A 40 -17.11 14.35 -8.81
C GLU A 40 -16.16 15.48 -9.21
N ARG A 41 -16.71 16.69 -9.42
CA ARG A 41 -15.90 17.87 -9.75
C ARG A 41 -14.90 18.21 -8.65
N VAL A 42 -15.27 18.02 -7.37
CA VAL A 42 -14.32 18.18 -6.26
C VAL A 42 -13.21 17.15 -6.31
N VAL A 43 -13.52 15.88 -6.60
CA VAL A 43 -12.52 14.82 -6.76
C VAL A 43 -11.59 15.13 -7.94
N LYS A 44 -12.14 15.47 -9.11
CA LYS A 44 -11.34 15.89 -10.28
C LYS A 44 -10.43 17.07 -9.96
N LEU A 45 -10.92 18.08 -9.25
CA LEU A 45 -10.11 19.22 -8.82
C LEU A 45 -8.94 18.80 -7.92
N TYR A 46 -9.16 17.88 -6.96
CA TYR A 46 -8.08 17.38 -6.10
C TYR A 46 -7.05 16.59 -6.93
N CYS A 47 -7.48 15.76 -7.86
CA CYS A 47 -6.63 15.03 -8.79
C CYS A 47 -5.81 15.97 -9.68
N CYS A 48 -6.45 16.98 -10.30
CA CYS A 48 -5.77 17.96 -11.15
C CYS A 48 -4.65 18.73 -10.43
N LYS A 49 -4.76 18.90 -9.12
CA LYS A 49 -3.81 19.65 -8.30
C LYS A 49 -2.96 18.77 -7.40
N LEU A 50 -3.08 17.45 -7.50
CA LEU A 50 -2.41 16.46 -6.67
C LEU A 50 -2.50 16.82 -5.17
N MET A 51 -3.70 17.19 -4.72
CA MET A 51 -3.94 17.69 -3.37
C MET A 51 -4.94 16.84 -2.61
N ARG A 52 -4.81 16.85 -1.27
CA ARG A 52 -5.79 16.25 -0.34
C ARG A 52 -6.12 14.79 -0.67
N ALA A 53 -5.12 13.98 -0.97
CA ALA A 53 -5.26 12.60 -1.42
C ALA A 53 -6.20 11.75 -0.54
N GLN A 54 -6.05 11.80 0.78
CA GLN A 54 -6.93 11.07 1.71
C GLN A 54 -8.41 11.46 1.56
N ARG A 55 -8.68 12.77 1.47
CA ARG A 55 -10.05 13.26 1.25
C ARG A 55 -10.56 12.92 -0.14
N CYS A 56 -9.70 12.96 -1.14
CA CYS A 56 -9.99 12.55 -2.51
C CYS A 56 -10.42 11.09 -2.56
N ASN A 57 -9.65 10.19 -1.95
CA ASN A 57 -9.98 8.78 -1.82
C ASN A 57 -11.31 8.54 -1.10
N ALA A 58 -11.53 9.21 0.03
CA ALA A 58 -12.78 9.07 0.77
C ALA A 58 -14.01 9.48 -0.07
N LEU A 59 -13.92 10.57 -0.85
CA LEU A 59 -14.99 11.01 -1.73
C LEU A 59 -15.18 10.06 -2.91
N ARG A 60 -14.10 9.59 -3.54
CA ARG A 60 -14.15 8.59 -4.62
C ARG A 60 -14.84 7.31 -4.17
N ASN A 61 -14.45 6.77 -3.01
CA ASN A 61 -15.04 5.56 -2.47
C ASN A 61 -16.53 5.75 -2.12
N ARG A 62 -16.91 6.92 -1.60
CA ARG A 62 -18.31 7.27 -1.36
C ARG A 62 -19.11 7.30 -2.67
N LEU A 63 -18.57 7.89 -3.73
CA LEU A 63 -19.19 7.88 -5.06
C LEU A 63 -19.35 6.45 -5.59
N GLY A 64 -18.33 5.60 -5.44
CA GLY A 64 -18.39 4.19 -5.81
C GLY A 64 -19.50 3.44 -5.09
N ALA A 65 -19.63 3.64 -3.77
CA ALA A 65 -20.70 3.02 -2.99
C ALA A 65 -22.12 3.49 -3.38
N ILE A 66 -22.26 4.76 -3.78
CA ILE A 66 -23.54 5.30 -4.28
C ILE A 66 -23.86 4.64 -5.63
N ARG A 67 -22.92 4.65 -6.57
CA ARG A 67 -23.11 4.12 -7.92
C ARG A 67 -23.33 2.62 -7.95
N LEU A 68 -22.67 1.86 -7.07
CA LEU A 68 -22.92 0.42 -6.92
C LEU A 68 -24.38 0.14 -6.53
N ARG A 69 -24.92 0.92 -5.57
CA ARG A 69 -26.33 0.80 -5.14
C ARG A 69 -27.32 1.20 -6.24
N GLU A 70 -26.92 2.10 -7.13
CA GLU A 70 -27.75 2.59 -8.24
C GLU A 70 -27.56 1.77 -9.53
N GLY A 71 -26.74 0.71 -9.52
CA GLY A 71 -26.42 -0.11 -10.69
C GLY A 71 -25.59 0.60 -11.77
N GLN A 72 -24.84 1.66 -11.37
CA GLN A 72 -24.03 2.50 -12.26
C GLN A 72 -22.52 2.18 -12.18
N THR A 73 -22.17 0.91 -12.10
CA THR A 73 -20.79 0.44 -11.92
C THR A 73 -19.88 0.89 -13.07
N ASP A 74 -20.38 0.78 -14.31
CA ASP A 74 -19.62 1.19 -15.51
C ASP A 74 -19.30 2.67 -15.51
N HIS A 75 -20.25 3.51 -15.06
CA HIS A 75 -20.03 4.94 -14.89
C HIS A 75 -18.95 5.23 -13.84
N HIS A 76 -18.91 4.46 -12.75
CA HIS A 76 -17.84 4.60 -11.74
C HIS A 76 -16.48 4.20 -12.28
N THR A 77 -16.41 3.12 -13.06
CA THR A 77 -15.18 2.66 -13.71
C THR A 77 -14.66 3.73 -14.67
N ALA A 78 -15.50 4.24 -15.57
CA ALA A 78 -15.11 5.30 -16.50
C ALA A 78 -14.63 6.57 -15.77
N PHE A 79 -15.26 6.92 -14.65
CA PHE A 79 -14.82 8.04 -13.81
C PHE A 79 -13.43 7.78 -13.18
N CYS A 80 -13.15 6.57 -12.70
CA CYS A 80 -11.84 6.21 -12.16
C CYS A 80 -10.74 6.24 -13.25
N ASP A 81 -11.05 5.78 -14.45
CA ASP A 81 -10.14 5.85 -15.61
C ASP A 81 -9.81 7.30 -15.97
N GLU A 82 -10.81 8.17 -15.98
CA GLU A 82 -10.62 9.60 -16.18
C GLU A 82 -9.72 10.22 -15.10
N LEU A 83 -9.92 9.85 -13.82
CA LEU A 83 -9.05 10.33 -12.73
C LEU A 83 -7.60 9.89 -12.93
N THR A 84 -7.39 8.67 -13.41
CA THR A 84 -6.05 8.14 -13.73
C THR A 84 -5.38 8.95 -14.83
N GLN A 85 -6.12 9.33 -15.88
CA GLN A 85 -5.61 10.21 -16.94
C GLN A 85 -5.30 11.63 -16.42
N ILE A 86 -6.15 12.15 -15.54
CA ILE A 86 -5.96 13.48 -14.94
C ILE A 86 -4.70 13.52 -14.07
N THR A 87 -4.42 12.47 -13.31
CA THR A 87 -3.29 12.43 -12.37
C THR A 87 -1.97 12.03 -13.04
N ALA A 88 -2.00 11.47 -14.25
CA ALA A 88 -0.80 10.96 -14.93
C ALA A 88 0.39 11.94 -14.85
N PRO A 89 1.62 11.44 -14.58
CA PRO A 89 2.03 10.04 -14.48
C PRO A 89 1.77 9.37 -13.11
N TYR A 90 1.18 10.11 -12.16
CA TYR A 90 0.87 9.62 -10.81
C TYR A 90 -0.45 8.84 -10.79
N ILE A 91 -0.62 8.03 -9.76
CA ILE A 91 -1.89 7.40 -9.40
C ILE A 91 -2.31 7.85 -8.00
N LEU A 92 -3.62 7.80 -7.72
CA LEU A 92 -4.17 8.08 -6.40
C LEU A 92 -4.32 6.77 -5.62
N THR A 93 -3.46 6.54 -4.64
CA THR A 93 -3.47 5.40 -3.73
C THR A 93 -3.86 5.79 -2.31
N LEU A 94 -3.89 4.83 -1.40
CA LEU A 94 -4.04 5.10 0.04
C LEU A 94 -2.86 5.91 0.61
N HIS A 95 -1.71 5.84 -0.04
CA HIS A 95 -0.48 6.53 0.35
C HIS A 95 -0.40 7.97 -0.18
N GLY A 96 -1.24 8.32 -1.12
CA GLY A 96 -1.26 9.65 -1.73
C GLY A 96 -1.31 9.61 -3.25
N TYR A 97 -0.70 10.62 -3.88
CA TYR A 97 -0.42 10.62 -5.31
C TYR A 97 1.01 10.12 -5.50
N THR A 98 1.15 8.92 -6.04
CA THR A 98 2.42 8.20 -6.14
C THR A 98 2.72 7.80 -7.57
N LEU A 99 3.98 7.56 -7.90
CA LEU A 99 4.36 6.97 -9.18
C LEU A 99 4.19 5.46 -9.10
N PRO A 100 3.37 4.83 -9.95
CA PRO A 100 3.26 3.39 -10.02
C PRO A 100 4.50 2.76 -10.67
N PHE A 101 4.72 1.45 -10.44
CA PHE A 101 5.89 0.75 -10.96
C PHE A 101 6.03 0.82 -12.48
N ARG A 102 4.93 0.85 -13.25
CA ARG A 102 4.99 1.03 -14.72
C ARG A 102 5.65 2.35 -15.16
N ASN A 103 5.74 3.34 -14.27
CA ASN A 103 6.33 4.66 -14.52
C ASN A 103 7.66 4.87 -13.78
N ARG A 104 8.27 3.78 -13.26
CA ARG A 104 9.55 3.80 -12.53
C ARG A 104 10.60 2.96 -13.25
N ASP A 105 11.85 3.23 -12.97
CA ASP A 105 12.93 2.28 -13.27
C ASP A 105 12.86 1.11 -12.29
N GLN A 106 12.28 0.01 -12.74
CA GLN A 106 12.12 -1.18 -11.90
C GLN A 106 13.45 -1.86 -11.56
N THR A 107 14.49 -1.68 -12.37
CA THR A 107 15.83 -2.20 -12.08
C THR A 107 16.43 -1.50 -10.86
N GLU A 108 16.27 -0.18 -10.79
CA GLU A 108 16.67 0.59 -9.61
C GLU A 108 15.91 0.13 -8.37
N VAL A 109 14.59 -0.01 -8.45
CA VAL A 109 13.74 -0.43 -7.33
C VAL A 109 14.14 -1.83 -6.83
N VAL A 110 14.34 -2.79 -7.73
CA VAL A 110 14.76 -4.17 -7.36
C VAL A 110 16.13 -4.16 -6.69
N THR A 111 17.07 -3.34 -7.18
CA THR A 111 18.40 -3.20 -6.58
C THR A 111 18.30 -2.65 -5.15
N GLU A 112 17.47 -1.64 -4.93
CA GLU A 112 17.26 -1.05 -3.61
C GLU A 112 16.51 -2.02 -2.66
N LEU A 113 15.51 -2.76 -3.17
CA LEU A 113 14.83 -3.80 -2.40
C LEU A 113 15.81 -4.90 -1.98
N SER A 114 16.72 -5.31 -2.88
CA SER A 114 17.76 -6.27 -2.56
C SER A 114 18.68 -5.80 -1.43
N ALA A 115 18.98 -4.51 -1.36
CA ALA A 115 19.75 -3.95 -0.26
C ALA A 115 19.00 -4.03 1.09
N VAL A 116 17.68 -3.79 1.09
CA VAL A 116 16.84 -3.99 2.29
C VAL A 116 16.83 -5.46 2.69
N CYS A 117 16.70 -6.36 1.73
CA CYS A 117 16.75 -7.81 1.98
C CYS A 117 18.10 -8.27 2.55
N ALA A 118 19.20 -7.73 2.03
CA ALA A 118 20.54 -8.00 2.55
C ALA A 118 20.69 -7.50 4.00
N LEU A 119 20.11 -6.32 4.33
CA LEU A 119 20.09 -5.79 5.67
C LEU A 119 19.30 -6.71 6.63
N LEU A 120 18.12 -7.19 6.24
CA LEU A 120 17.33 -8.14 7.02
C LEU A 120 18.15 -9.42 7.29
N SER A 121 18.77 -9.97 6.25
CA SER A 121 19.63 -11.16 6.36
C SER A 121 20.83 -10.95 7.29
N ALA A 122 21.51 -9.81 7.21
CA ALA A 122 22.62 -9.44 8.09
C ALA A 122 22.22 -9.37 9.57
N GLN A 123 20.98 -8.96 9.84
CA GLN A 123 20.38 -8.95 11.18
C GLN A 123 19.76 -10.31 11.57
N LYS A 124 19.91 -11.36 10.74
CA LYS A 124 19.33 -12.69 10.93
C LYS A 124 17.79 -12.67 11.06
N ILE A 125 17.15 -11.72 10.42
CA ILE A 125 15.69 -11.64 10.33
C ILE A 125 15.27 -12.45 9.12
N GLU A 126 14.48 -13.50 9.33
CA GLU A 126 13.92 -14.31 8.25
C GLU A 126 12.73 -13.56 7.62
N TYR A 127 12.68 -13.58 6.28
CA TYR A 127 11.68 -12.84 5.51
C TYR A 127 11.43 -13.50 4.16
N PHE A 128 10.31 -13.10 3.52
CA PHE A 128 10.05 -13.39 2.11
C PHE A 128 9.21 -12.28 1.47
N ILE A 129 9.22 -12.20 0.11
CA ILE A 129 8.34 -11.30 -0.64
C ILE A 129 6.88 -11.74 -0.45
N ASN A 130 6.00 -10.78 -0.19
CA ASN A 130 4.61 -11.03 0.20
C ASN A 130 3.63 -10.22 -0.65
N SER A 131 2.35 -10.40 -0.43
CA SER A 131 1.24 -9.57 -0.93
C SER A 131 1.38 -9.22 -2.43
N GLY A 132 1.30 -7.94 -2.79
CA GLY A 132 1.40 -7.44 -4.16
C GLY A 132 2.72 -7.77 -4.84
N THR A 133 3.82 -7.75 -4.09
CA THR A 133 5.15 -8.10 -4.61
C THR A 133 5.24 -9.59 -4.97
N LEU A 134 4.73 -10.48 -4.12
CA LEU A 134 4.67 -11.92 -4.43
C LEU A 134 3.73 -12.18 -5.63
N LEU A 135 2.57 -11.53 -5.65
CA LEU A 135 1.61 -11.66 -6.75
C LEU A 135 2.23 -11.23 -8.08
N GLY A 136 2.91 -10.09 -8.13
CA GLY A 136 3.60 -9.61 -9.32
C GLY A 136 4.72 -10.56 -9.76
N ALA A 137 5.54 -11.03 -8.82
CA ALA A 137 6.63 -11.96 -9.09
C ALA A 137 6.16 -13.29 -9.70
N VAL A 138 5.08 -13.87 -9.15
CA VAL A 138 4.54 -15.16 -9.61
C VAL A 138 3.76 -15.04 -10.91
N ARG A 139 2.92 -14.00 -11.04
CA ARG A 139 2.00 -13.82 -12.16
C ARG A 139 2.67 -13.18 -13.38
N GLU A 140 3.53 -12.18 -13.16
CA GLU A 140 4.08 -11.32 -14.21
C GLU A 140 5.62 -11.40 -14.30
N GLY A 141 6.29 -11.99 -13.30
CA GLY A 141 7.76 -12.00 -13.19
C GLY A 141 8.36 -10.64 -12.86
N THR A 142 7.52 -9.65 -12.54
CA THR A 142 7.89 -8.26 -12.26
C THR A 142 6.92 -7.66 -11.24
N PHE A 143 7.17 -6.43 -10.78
CA PHE A 143 6.19 -5.72 -9.97
C PHE A 143 4.89 -5.48 -10.74
N LEU A 144 3.77 -5.46 -10.01
CA LEU A 144 2.48 -5.08 -10.61
C LEU A 144 2.55 -3.65 -11.12
N GLY A 145 2.30 -3.45 -12.40
CA GLY A 145 2.49 -2.14 -13.04
C GLY A 145 1.66 -1.00 -12.44
N HIS A 146 0.57 -1.32 -11.74
CA HIS A 146 -0.34 -0.35 -11.09
C HIS A 146 -0.05 -0.13 -9.59
N ASP A 147 0.91 -0.87 -9.01
CA ASP A 147 1.30 -0.78 -7.62
C ASP A 147 2.38 0.27 -7.39
N ASP A 148 2.62 0.67 -6.15
CA ASP A 148 3.55 1.76 -5.78
C ASP A 148 4.46 1.45 -4.59
N ASP A 149 4.29 0.31 -3.93
CA ASP A 149 5.09 -0.19 -2.81
C ASP A 149 5.51 -1.65 -2.98
N ALA A 150 6.50 -2.07 -2.21
CA ALA A 150 6.97 -3.44 -2.15
C ALA A 150 6.66 -4.05 -0.78
N ASP A 151 6.30 -5.33 -0.75
CA ASP A 151 5.80 -6.02 0.43
C ASP A 151 6.75 -7.14 0.85
N LEU A 152 7.14 -7.19 2.12
CA LEU A 152 7.88 -8.28 2.73
C LEU A 152 7.17 -8.77 3.98
N ALA A 153 7.04 -10.08 4.17
CA ALA A 153 6.71 -10.68 5.45
C ALA A 153 8.00 -10.92 6.23
N VAL A 154 8.02 -10.58 7.53
CA VAL A 154 9.17 -10.82 8.43
C VAL A 154 8.73 -11.69 9.59
N VAL A 155 9.52 -12.72 9.88
CA VAL A 155 9.23 -13.66 10.96
C VAL A 155 9.44 -12.98 12.32
N VAL A 156 8.42 -13.00 13.16
CA VAL A 156 8.47 -12.52 14.54
C VAL A 156 8.41 -13.68 15.51
N SER A 157 9.05 -13.55 16.66
CA SER A 157 9.08 -14.55 17.73
C SER A 157 8.18 -14.17 18.90
N GLY A 158 7.76 -15.17 19.67
CA GLY A 158 6.98 -15.03 20.90
C GLY A 158 5.82 -16.01 20.95
N ASP A 159 5.47 -16.44 22.15
CA ASP A 159 4.39 -17.39 22.40
C ASP A 159 3.03 -16.67 22.55
N THR A 160 3.07 -15.38 22.88
CA THR A 160 1.89 -14.51 23.02
C THR A 160 1.86 -13.40 21.97
N GLU A 161 0.68 -12.87 21.67
CA GLU A 161 0.54 -11.74 20.75
C GLU A 161 1.31 -10.50 21.20
N GLN A 162 1.40 -10.26 22.51
CA GLN A 162 2.19 -9.19 23.09
C GLN A 162 3.68 -9.36 22.77
N GLU A 163 4.20 -10.56 22.92
CA GLU A 163 5.62 -10.87 22.63
C GLU A 163 5.90 -10.76 21.12
N ARG A 164 5.01 -11.28 20.28
CA ARG A 164 5.11 -11.17 18.81
C ARG A 164 5.14 -9.72 18.35
N MET A 165 4.26 -8.87 18.89
CA MET A 165 4.25 -7.45 18.54
C MET A 165 5.45 -6.70 19.11
N ARG A 166 5.98 -7.10 20.28
CA ARG A 166 7.25 -6.59 20.81
C ARG A 166 8.41 -6.99 19.90
N SER A 167 8.49 -8.25 19.50
CA SER A 167 9.48 -8.75 18.54
C SER A 167 9.42 -7.97 17.23
N PHE A 168 8.22 -7.70 16.71
CA PHE A 168 8.06 -6.89 15.51
C PHE A 168 8.63 -5.48 15.65
N ILE A 169 8.36 -4.81 16.78
CA ILE A 169 8.89 -3.46 17.03
C ILE A 169 10.41 -3.50 17.24
N GLU A 170 10.94 -4.55 17.87
CA GLU A 170 12.38 -4.74 18.07
C GLU A 170 13.13 -4.90 16.75
N ILE A 171 12.55 -5.62 15.76
CA ILE A 171 13.07 -5.66 14.39
C ILE A 171 13.27 -4.25 13.84
N GLY A 172 12.29 -3.37 14.01
CA GLY A 172 12.41 -1.99 13.57
C GLY A 172 13.53 -1.21 14.30
N HIS A 173 13.76 -1.49 15.57
CA HIS A 173 14.88 -0.91 16.33
C HIS A 173 16.25 -1.42 15.82
N GLN A 174 16.37 -2.72 15.56
CA GLN A 174 17.60 -3.32 15.00
C GLN A 174 17.93 -2.75 13.62
N LEU A 175 16.95 -2.66 12.74
CA LEU A 175 17.13 -2.07 11.41
C LEU A 175 17.54 -0.58 11.48
N LYS A 176 16.97 0.17 12.44
CA LYS A 176 17.34 1.56 12.65
C LYS A 176 18.80 1.72 13.13
N GLN A 177 19.28 0.82 13.97
CA GLN A 177 20.65 0.85 14.50
C GLN A 177 21.71 0.51 13.44
N ALA A 178 21.32 -0.22 12.41
CA ALA A 178 22.22 -0.62 11.33
C ALA A 178 22.74 0.54 10.46
N GLN A 179 22.29 1.78 10.69
CA GLN A 179 22.74 3.04 10.05
C GLN A 179 22.71 3.06 8.50
N GLU A 180 22.21 2.01 7.86
CA GLU A 180 22.16 1.88 6.40
C GLU A 180 20.91 2.54 5.80
N LEU A 181 19.92 2.83 6.64
CA LEU A 181 18.66 3.42 6.20
C LEU A 181 18.77 4.94 6.12
N ARG A 182 18.41 5.48 4.96
CA ARG A 182 18.47 6.91 4.67
C ARG A 182 17.42 7.72 5.44
N LYS A 183 16.28 7.10 5.75
CA LYS A 183 15.18 7.70 6.51
C LYS A 183 14.77 6.80 7.67
N PRO A 184 14.18 7.38 8.73
CA PRO A 184 13.65 6.59 9.83
C PRO A 184 12.58 5.61 9.35
N ILE A 185 12.50 4.44 9.99
CA ILE A 185 11.40 3.50 9.79
C ILE A 185 10.11 4.14 10.29
N GLU A 186 9.09 4.13 9.45
CA GLU A 186 7.74 4.60 9.79
C GLU A 186 6.90 3.42 10.31
N TYR A 187 6.32 3.58 11.50
CA TYR A 187 5.33 2.63 12.01
C TYR A 187 3.93 3.11 11.65
N SER A 188 3.14 2.26 11.01
CA SER A 188 1.75 2.60 10.73
C SER A 188 0.96 2.89 12.01
N LYS A 189 0.09 3.91 11.97
CA LYS A 189 -0.75 4.26 13.12
C LYS A 189 -1.91 3.30 13.34
N ALA A 190 -2.31 2.58 12.31
CA ALA A 190 -3.55 1.81 12.31
C ALA A 190 -3.34 0.29 12.29
N THR A 191 -2.18 -0.19 11.84
CA THR A 191 -1.96 -1.62 11.54
C THR A 191 -0.50 -1.99 11.80
N PRO A 192 -0.17 -3.26 12.10
CA PRO A 192 1.20 -3.70 12.33
C PRO A 192 1.96 -3.76 10.99
N VAL A 193 2.34 -2.60 10.50
CA VAL A 193 3.15 -2.42 9.30
C VAL A 193 4.25 -1.42 9.61
N MET A 194 5.48 -1.78 9.30
CA MET A 194 6.63 -0.87 9.27
C MET A 194 6.95 -0.54 7.81
N LYS A 195 7.35 0.69 7.55
CA LYS A 195 7.68 1.18 6.21
C LYS A 195 9.10 1.68 6.14
N ILE A 196 9.84 1.17 5.16
CA ILE A 196 11.19 1.63 4.81
C ILE A 196 11.08 2.39 3.49
N GLU A 197 11.50 3.65 3.44
CA GLU A 197 11.50 4.42 2.21
C GLU A 197 12.84 4.25 1.48
N LEU A 198 12.80 3.76 0.25
CA LEU A 198 13.92 3.61 -0.66
C LEU A 198 14.38 4.97 -1.22
N LYS A 199 15.55 5.02 -1.86
CA LYS A 199 16.07 6.24 -2.50
C LYS A 199 15.19 6.68 -3.68
N SER A 200 14.64 5.73 -4.41
CA SER A 200 13.66 5.92 -5.48
C SER A 200 12.33 6.51 -4.98
N GLY A 201 12.12 6.57 -3.66
CA GLY A 201 10.86 6.99 -3.04
C GLY A 201 9.79 5.90 -2.98
N VAL A 202 10.10 4.67 -3.38
CA VAL A 202 9.25 3.50 -3.15
C VAL A 202 9.29 3.16 -1.66
N LYS A 203 8.17 2.71 -1.12
CA LYS A 203 8.12 2.18 0.26
C LYS A 203 8.19 0.67 0.24
N VAL A 204 8.93 0.11 1.17
CA VAL A 204 8.92 -1.33 1.47
C VAL A 204 8.13 -1.50 2.75
N ASP A 205 7.01 -2.20 2.64
CA ASP A 205 6.13 -2.51 3.77
C ASP A 205 6.54 -3.85 4.37
N LEU A 206 6.88 -3.85 5.67
CA LEU A 206 7.19 -5.04 6.44
C LEU A 206 5.97 -5.46 7.24
N PHE A 207 5.54 -6.71 7.07
CA PHE A 207 4.38 -7.31 7.73
C PHE A 207 4.84 -8.38 8.72
N PRO A 208 4.31 -8.43 9.97
CA PRO A 208 4.64 -9.51 10.89
C PRO A 208 4.07 -10.83 10.41
N LEU A 209 4.92 -11.86 10.51
CA LEU A 209 4.58 -13.26 10.29
C LEU A 209 4.95 -14.06 11.52
N TRP A 210 4.08 -14.96 11.95
CA TRP A 210 4.39 -15.94 13.02
C TRP A 210 3.80 -17.30 12.73
N ILE A 211 4.30 -18.29 13.46
CA ILE A 211 3.81 -19.66 13.43
C ILE A 211 3.22 -19.97 14.81
N GLU A 212 2.04 -20.56 14.85
CA GLU A 212 1.36 -21.02 16.04
C GLU A 212 0.63 -22.33 15.72
N ASP A 213 0.84 -23.37 16.53
CA ASP A 213 0.21 -24.68 16.36
C ASP A 213 0.32 -25.24 14.92
N ASP A 214 1.52 -25.17 14.34
CA ASP A 214 1.82 -25.56 12.94
C ASP A 214 1.02 -24.80 11.89
N ARG A 215 0.54 -23.62 12.22
CA ARG A 215 -0.19 -22.72 11.32
C ARG A 215 0.54 -21.40 11.14
N VAL A 216 0.44 -20.85 9.94
CA VAL A 216 1.08 -19.59 9.56
C VAL A 216 0.09 -18.44 9.61
N PHE A 217 0.52 -17.36 10.23
CA PHE A 217 -0.23 -16.10 10.32
C PHE A 217 0.60 -14.98 9.72
N VAL A 218 0.03 -14.24 8.79
CA VAL A 218 0.65 -13.07 8.16
C VAL A 218 -0.39 -11.96 8.04
N TRP A 219 -0.20 -10.87 8.76
CA TRP A 219 -1.05 -9.70 8.59
C TRP A 219 -0.95 -9.15 7.16
N PRO A 220 -2.04 -8.74 6.51
CA PRO A 220 -3.46 -8.90 6.91
C PRO A 220 -4.14 -10.12 6.28
N HIS A 221 -3.42 -10.93 5.54
CA HIS A 221 -4.01 -11.87 4.58
C HIS A 221 -4.24 -13.27 5.12
N THR A 222 -3.22 -13.86 5.75
CA THR A 222 -3.21 -15.28 6.16
C THR A 222 -3.46 -15.39 7.66
N PHE A 223 -4.49 -16.11 8.07
CA PHE A 223 -4.88 -16.28 9.48
C PHE A 223 -5.01 -17.77 9.84
N GLY A 224 -3.92 -18.53 9.71
CA GLY A 224 -3.87 -19.95 10.03
C GLY A 224 -4.44 -20.89 8.95
N GLU A 225 -4.74 -20.37 7.76
CA GLU A 225 -5.19 -21.23 6.64
C GLU A 225 -4.07 -22.09 6.07
N LEU A 226 -2.80 -21.68 6.20
CA LEU A 226 -1.61 -22.39 5.72
C LEU A 226 -0.93 -23.15 6.86
N ALA A 227 -0.46 -24.38 6.58
CA ALA A 227 0.46 -25.09 7.46
C ALA A 227 1.89 -24.53 7.30
N THR A 228 2.73 -24.77 8.30
CA THR A 228 4.15 -24.39 8.26
C THR A 228 4.83 -24.96 7.02
N ASP A 229 4.55 -26.21 6.66
CA ASP A 229 5.10 -26.90 5.49
C ASP A 229 4.65 -26.32 4.13
N ASP A 230 3.63 -25.49 4.10
CA ASP A 230 3.23 -24.77 2.88
C ASP A 230 4.12 -23.54 2.62
N VAL A 231 4.75 -23.03 3.67
CA VAL A 231 5.54 -21.80 3.62
C VAL A 231 7.03 -22.08 3.76
N PHE A 232 7.41 -23.03 4.61
CA PHE A 232 8.81 -23.37 4.90
C PHE A 232 9.14 -24.82 4.47
N PRO A 233 10.42 -25.11 4.09
CA PRO A 233 11.49 -24.15 3.90
C PRO A 233 11.19 -23.20 2.74
N LEU A 234 11.66 -21.94 2.84
CA LEU A 234 11.41 -20.94 1.81
C LEU A 234 11.94 -21.41 0.44
N SER A 235 11.20 -21.08 -0.60
CA SER A 235 11.62 -21.19 -1.99
C SER A 235 12.25 -19.88 -2.48
N MET A 236 12.65 -19.83 -3.75
CA MET A 236 13.14 -18.61 -4.39
C MET A 236 12.22 -18.26 -5.56
N GLN A 237 11.73 -17.03 -5.58
CA GLN A 237 10.90 -16.52 -6.65
C GLN A 237 11.60 -15.37 -7.36
N ARG A 238 11.60 -15.40 -8.70
CA ARG A 238 12.20 -14.35 -9.52
C ARG A 238 11.27 -13.14 -9.60
N LEU A 239 11.83 -11.96 -9.34
CA LEU A 239 11.20 -10.66 -9.54
C LEU A 239 12.15 -9.83 -10.40
N ASN A 240 11.78 -9.52 -11.65
CA ASN A 240 12.70 -9.04 -12.68
C ASN A 240 13.89 -10.02 -12.81
N GLU A 241 15.13 -9.52 -12.72
CA GLU A 241 16.34 -10.33 -12.86
C GLU A 241 16.90 -10.85 -11.53
N VAL A 242 16.23 -10.58 -10.39
CA VAL A 242 16.70 -10.94 -9.05
C VAL A 242 15.78 -11.99 -8.43
N SER A 243 16.36 -12.96 -7.73
CA SER A 243 15.61 -13.96 -6.97
C SER A 243 15.51 -13.55 -5.50
N PHE A 244 14.29 -13.60 -4.95
CA PHE A 244 13.97 -13.29 -3.58
C PHE A 244 13.39 -14.51 -2.86
N PRO A 245 13.60 -14.64 -1.54
CA PRO A 245 12.89 -15.64 -0.75
C PRO A 245 11.38 -15.50 -0.91
N ALA A 246 10.70 -16.61 -1.05
CA ALA A 246 9.26 -16.73 -1.22
C ALA A 246 8.73 -17.93 -0.42
N PRO A 247 7.43 -18.02 -0.15
CA PRO A 247 6.84 -19.22 0.44
C PRO A 247 7.20 -20.48 -0.38
N LYS A 248 7.22 -21.65 0.25
CA LYS A 248 7.45 -22.94 -0.44
C LYS A 248 6.44 -23.17 -1.55
N ASP A 249 5.18 -22.83 -1.31
CA ASP A 249 4.08 -22.90 -2.29
C ASP A 249 3.46 -21.52 -2.50
N PRO A 250 4.06 -20.65 -3.36
CA PRO A 250 3.55 -19.32 -3.60
C PRO A 250 2.12 -19.30 -4.14
N PRO A 251 1.71 -20.17 -5.11
CA PRO A 251 0.33 -20.23 -5.58
C PRO A 251 -0.70 -20.46 -4.48
N LYS A 252 -0.40 -21.36 -3.54
CA LYS A 252 -1.29 -21.65 -2.40
C LYS A 252 -1.48 -20.45 -1.49
N MET A 253 -0.39 -19.72 -1.18
CA MET A 253 -0.47 -18.49 -0.40
C MET A 253 -1.27 -17.42 -1.15
N LEU A 254 -1.06 -17.25 -2.46
CA LEU A 254 -1.78 -16.27 -3.26
C LEU A 254 -3.28 -16.60 -3.36
N GLN A 255 -3.64 -17.87 -3.42
CA GLN A 255 -5.03 -18.31 -3.38
C GLN A 255 -5.72 -17.93 -2.06
N ILE A 256 -5.03 -18.09 -0.92
CA ILE A 256 -5.54 -17.67 0.39
C ILE A 256 -5.68 -16.14 0.45
N ASN A 257 -4.68 -15.41 -0.05
CA ASN A 257 -4.62 -13.96 0.06
C ASN A 257 -5.59 -13.23 -0.87
N TYR A 258 -5.85 -13.78 -2.07
CA TYR A 258 -6.60 -13.10 -3.14
C TYR A 258 -7.79 -13.90 -3.68
N GLY A 259 -7.99 -15.15 -3.24
CA GLY A 259 -9.03 -16.05 -3.72
C GLY A 259 -8.61 -16.84 -4.96
N GLU A 260 -9.49 -17.72 -5.43
CA GLU A 260 -9.19 -18.65 -6.54
C GLU A 260 -8.85 -17.94 -7.87
N GLY A 261 -9.36 -16.72 -8.06
CA GLY A 261 -9.11 -15.91 -9.26
C GLY A 261 -7.78 -15.15 -9.28
N TRP A 262 -6.88 -15.36 -8.32
CA TRP A 262 -5.67 -14.56 -8.12
C TRP A 262 -4.75 -14.47 -9.34
N ASN A 263 -4.73 -15.49 -10.20
CA ASN A 263 -3.90 -15.57 -11.38
C ASN A 263 -4.39 -14.69 -12.55
N SER A 264 -5.60 -14.15 -12.46
CA SER A 264 -6.18 -13.24 -13.45
C SER A 264 -6.31 -11.84 -12.88
N PRO A 265 -5.86 -10.79 -13.59
CA PRO A 265 -6.04 -9.42 -13.13
C PRO A 265 -7.52 -9.07 -12.94
N ASP A 266 -7.87 -8.58 -11.76
CA ASP A 266 -9.20 -8.06 -11.45
C ASP A 266 -9.11 -6.57 -11.07
N ALA A 267 -9.55 -5.70 -11.98
CA ALA A 267 -9.57 -4.26 -11.76
C ALA A 267 -10.55 -3.81 -10.65
N HIS A 268 -11.46 -4.69 -10.25
CA HIS A 268 -12.46 -4.43 -9.20
C HIS A 268 -12.13 -5.11 -7.88
N PHE A 269 -10.99 -5.80 -7.79
CA PHE A 269 -10.58 -6.45 -6.56
C PHE A 269 -10.54 -5.46 -5.39
N GLN A 270 -11.22 -5.84 -4.31
CA GLN A 270 -11.20 -5.09 -3.06
C GLN A 270 -10.86 -6.03 -1.92
N PHE A 271 -9.74 -5.76 -1.27
CA PHE A 271 -9.35 -6.55 -0.12
C PHE A 271 -10.37 -6.40 1.04
N PRO A 272 -10.81 -7.49 1.68
CA PRO A 272 -11.86 -7.48 2.71
C PRO A 272 -11.33 -6.99 4.08
N TRP A 273 -10.92 -5.73 4.17
CA TRP A 273 -10.32 -5.11 5.35
C TRP A 273 -11.10 -5.31 6.64
N SER A 274 -12.42 -5.29 6.58
CA SER A 274 -13.26 -5.47 7.78
C SER A 274 -13.12 -6.87 8.37
N GLN A 275 -13.06 -7.90 7.53
CA GLN A 275 -12.85 -9.29 7.94
C GLN A 275 -11.45 -9.50 8.49
N ALA A 276 -10.42 -8.98 7.80
CA ALA A 276 -9.04 -9.05 8.27
C ALA A 276 -8.88 -8.41 9.66
N LYS A 277 -9.41 -7.20 9.85
CA LYS A 277 -9.38 -6.52 11.15
C LYS A 277 -10.13 -7.27 12.25
N GLN A 278 -11.20 -7.98 11.90
CA GLN A 278 -11.93 -8.80 12.87
C GLN A 278 -11.12 -10.05 13.28
N LYS A 279 -10.53 -10.75 12.29
CA LYS A 279 -9.68 -11.92 12.53
C LYS A 279 -8.47 -11.56 13.42
N PHE A 280 -7.76 -10.50 13.09
CA PHE A 280 -6.53 -10.06 13.77
C PHE A 280 -6.78 -9.04 14.91
N LYS A 281 -8.01 -8.97 15.45
CA LYS A 281 -8.35 -7.93 16.42
C LYS A 281 -7.40 -7.87 17.60
N SER A 282 -7.08 -9.00 18.20
CA SER A 282 -6.17 -9.07 19.36
C SER A 282 -4.75 -8.61 19.01
N THR A 283 -4.24 -9.04 17.85
CA THR A 283 -2.93 -8.58 17.32
C THR A 283 -2.90 -7.07 17.12
N LEU A 284 -4.00 -6.50 16.57
CA LEU A 284 -4.12 -5.05 16.38
C LEU A 284 -4.14 -4.29 17.70
N ASP A 285 -4.88 -4.80 18.71
CA ASP A 285 -4.94 -4.20 20.04
C ASP A 285 -3.55 -4.20 20.68
N CYS A 286 -2.83 -5.35 20.66
CA CYS A 286 -1.46 -5.46 21.17
C CYS A 286 -0.48 -4.52 20.44
N TYR A 287 -0.58 -4.41 19.11
CA TYR A 287 0.24 -3.47 18.35
C TYR A 287 -0.03 -2.01 18.75
N HIS A 288 -1.29 -1.62 18.93
CA HIS A 288 -1.65 -0.26 19.34
C HIS A 288 -1.13 0.11 20.72
N GLU A 289 -1.03 -0.85 21.64
CA GLU A 289 -0.47 -0.65 22.96
C GLU A 289 1.05 -0.42 22.91
N GLN A 290 1.75 -1.19 22.08
CA GLN A 290 3.21 -1.29 22.08
C GLN A 290 3.91 -0.38 21.06
N ARG A 291 3.23 -0.01 19.98
CA ARG A 291 3.87 0.82 18.94
C ARG A 291 4.39 2.14 19.52
N PRO A 292 5.52 2.66 19.02
CA PRO A 292 6.04 3.95 19.45
C PRO A 292 5.00 5.06 19.29
N LYS A 293 4.61 5.70 20.39
CA LYS A 293 3.58 6.77 20.40
C LYS A 293 4.11 8.11 19.90
N LYS A 294 5.43 8.30 19.95
CA LYS A 294 6.14 9.43 19.34
C LYS A 294 7.17 8.85 18.39
N PHE A 295 7.26 9.41 17.18
CA PHE A 295 8.48 9.26 16.41
C PHE A 295 9.59 9.84 17.28
N PRO A 296 10.72 9.13 17.50
CA PRO A 296 11.87 9.80 18.10
C PRO A 296 12.15 11.02 17.22
N ASP A 297 12.17 12.19 17.85
CA ASP A 297 12.57 13.43 17.20
C ASP A 297 13.87 13.13 16.45
N TRP A 298 13.86 13.39 15.15
CA TRP A 298 15.02 13.23 14.30
C TRP A 298 16.10 14.17 14.84
N VAL A 299 17.09 13.62 15.53
CA VAL A 299 18.29 14.37 15.89
C VAL A 299 19.11 14.48 14.61
N PRO A 300 19.25 15.68 14.02
CA PRO A 300 20.14 15.85 12.89
C PRO A 300 21.54 15.44 13.34
N PHE A 301 22.15 14.52 12.63
CA PHE A 301 23.56 14.21 12.81
C PHE A 301 24.36 15.49 12.46
N LEU A 302 24.74 16.24 13.47
CA LEU A 302 25.72 17.28 13.34
C LEU A 302 27.07 16.56 13.16
N GLY A 303 27.39 16.31 11.88
CA GLY A 303 28.72 15.86 11.50
C GLY A 303 29.75 16.91 11.90
N GLY A 304 30.68 16.52 12.75
CA GLY A 304 31.94 17.20 12.93
C GLY A 304 32.88 16.85 11.78
#